data_e7a8f1c5953962e5c49ba7c57d04f230
#
_entry.id   e7a8f1c5953962e5c49ba7c57d04f230
#
_cell.length_a   1.000
_cell.length_b   1.000
_cell.length_c   1.000
_cell.angle_alpha   90.00
_cell.angle_beta   90.00
_cell.angle_gamma   90.00
#
_symmetry.space_group_name_H-M   'P 1'
#
loop_
_entity.id
_entity.type
_entity.pdbx_description
1 polymer ?
#
loop_
_entity_poly.entity_id
_entity_poly.type
_entity_poly.pdbx_seq_one_letter_code
_entity_poly.pdbx_strand_id
1 'polypeptide(L)'
;MTEVKDTAAHNLDPTFGPNKNGLTWFKYPDQENSFANAITVAADGKLLIAASAGNKFAIVRLKPDGTQDTSFSRDGVASGVFAQGYKSTGGSISILKSGNLMLQGSFFLHEYAQPQRGLAMFRNDGTPETAFGVNGVVIVNPIPLPALTSSEVALGPKRTTASDHSGHAIELADGNLMVLSNHQYSFNDQCGLLIRLQGNGDLDTTFGQGQGYVAIRYLANSTWTGSLIRLQDGKFAIAGYVSSNVGYRAMIALFDAAGKPVSSFGDNGFALFDHLDKLSQINKLVEMPDGNILGIGSATSENFVHTGVLVCVDRNGKYATDFNEGKPVLTPYSDAPFGIQWTSGTLREGGHILVVSSTHGEEDSEIVIAQFKSDGSPDRDFAEDGMLIINLTSVLDMAGGLAIQNNQIVVAGTSLLHADSVLSFAFRCADTF
;
A
#
# COMPACT_ATOMS: atom_id res chain seq x y z
N MET A 1 -23.93 4.68 18.40
CA MET A 1 -23.28 5.74 17.59
C MET A 1 -21.96 6.01 18.28
N THR A 2 -20.88 5.76 17.62
CA THR A 2 -19.53 6.07 18.16
C THR A 2 -19.38 7.58 18.06
N GLU A 3 -19.27 8.27 19.17
CA GLU A 3 -18.97 9.71 19.18
C GLU A 3 -17.51 9.87 18.72
N VAL A 4 -17.32 10.68 17.69
CA VAL A 4 -15.99 11.15 17.25
C VAL A 4 -15.46 12.04 18.36
N LYS A 5 -14.18 11.89 18.74
CA LYS A 5 -13.56 12.80 19.70
C LYS A 5 -13.63 14.24 19.20
N ASP A 6 -13.92 15.18 20.08
CA ASP A 6 -14.03 16.62 19.75
C ASP A 6 -12.76 17.17 19.06
N THR A 7 -11.60 16.65 19.38
CA THR A 7 -10.31 17.04 18.78
C THR A 7 -10.20 16.71 17.30
N ALA A 8 -10.88 15.66 16.81
CA ALA A 8 -10.89 15.32 15.39
C ALA A 8 -11.89 16.19 14.60
N ALA A 9 -12.99 16.62 15.22
CA ALA A 9 -14.11 17.27 14.52
C ALA A 9 -13.72 18.60 13.84
N HIS A 10 -12.77 19.36 14.39
CA HIS A 10 -12.32 20.65 13.83
C HIS A 10 -11.45 20.50 12.58
N ASN A 11 -10.80 19.35 12.41
CA ASN A 11 -9.88 19.07 11.31
C ASN A 11 -10.54 18.33 10.13
N LEU A 12 -11.81 17.94 10.29
CA LEU A 12 -12.57 17.20 9.29
C LEU A 12 -13.51 18.11 8.51
N ASP A 13 -13.71 17.81 7.22
CA ASP A 13 -14.61 18.53 6.34
C ASP A 13 -16.09 18.23 6.68
N PRO A 14 -16.86 19.20 7.23
CA PRO A 14 -18.23 18.97 7.63
C PRO A 14 -19.20 18.68 6.48
N THR A 15 -18.76 18.79 5.23
CA THR A 15 -19.59 18.45 4.06
C THR A 15 -19.49 16.98 3.67
N PHE A 16 -18.52 16.24 4.24
CA PHE A 16 -18.25 14.84 3.94
C PHE A 16 -18.93 13.89 4.94
N GLY A 17 -19.36 12.75 4.43
CA GLY A 17 -19.96 11.68 5.19
C GLY A 17 -21.50 11.83 5.41
N PRO A 18 -22.17 10.73 5.76
CA PRO A 18 -23.64 10.70 5.89
C PRO A 18 -24.17 11.60 7.00
N ASN A 19 -23.36 11.87 8.01
CA ASN A 19 -23.70 12.74 9.15
C ASN A 19 -23.15 14.16 9.01
N LYS A 20 -22.50 14.48 7.88
CA LYS A 20 -21.85 15.78 7.63
C LYS A 20 -20.89 16.19 8.75
N ASN A 21 -20.07 15.25 9.17
CA ASN A 21 -19.06 15.40 10.23
C ASN A 21 -17.64 15.01 9.77
N GLY A 22 -17.43 14.92 8.45
CA GLY A 22 -16.14 14.60 7.86
C GLY A 22 -15.80 13.13 7.83
N LEU A 23 -16.65 12.23 8.33
CA LEU A 23 -16.34 10.82 8.54
C LEU A 23 -17.46 9.91 8.04
N THR A 24 -17.07 8.80 7.44
CA THR A 24 -17.94 7.69 7.05
C THR A 24 -17.43 6.39 7.64
N TRP A 25 -18.26 5.71 8.41
CA TRP A 25 -18.06 4.31 8.80
C TRP A 25 -18.70 3.42 7.74
N PHE A 26 -17.96 2.40 7.28
CA PHE A 26 -18.46 1.52 6.22
C PHE A 26 -19.36 0.44 6.77
N LYS A 27 -20.39 0.12 6.01
CA LYS A 27 -21.24 -1.04 6.26
C LYS A 27 -20.94 -2.10 5.23
N TYR A 28 -20.66 -3.30 5.69
CA TYR A 28 -20.47 -4.48 4.84
C TYR A 28 -21.66 -5.41 5.02
N PRO A 29 -22.25 -5.92 3.91
CA PRO A 29 -23.29 -6.92 4.03
C PRO A 29 -22.79 -8.16 4.79
N ASP A 30 -23.51 -8.56 5.82
CA ASP A 30 -23.30 -9.80 6.59
C ASP A 30 -21.92 -9.90 7.30
N GLN A 31 -21.21 -8.76 7.53
CA GLN A 31 -19.90 -8.76 8.18
C GLN A 31 -19.82 -7.65 9.24
N GLU A 32 -19.27 -7.98 10.40
CA GLU A 32 -19.08 -7.03 11.50
C GLU A 32 -17.67 -6.41 11.50
N ASN A 33 -16.63 -7.25 11.29
CA ASN A 33 -15.24 -6.80 11.31
C ASN A 33 -14.69 -6.56 9.91
N SER A 34 -14.04 -5.42 9.73
CA SER A 34 -13.49 -5.01 8.43
C SER A 34 -12.23 -4.18 8.57
N PHE A 35 -11.35 -4.28 7.57
CA PHE A 35 -10.08 -3.55 7.48
C PHE A 35 -10.00 -2.86 6.13
N ALA A 36 -9.91 -1.52 6.12
CA ALA A 36 -9.64 -0.75 4.90
C ALA A 36 -8.13 -0.59 4.73
N ASN A 37 -7.62 -1.01 3.57
CA ASN A 37 -6.19 -1.17 3.33
C ASN A 37 -5.63 -0.19 2.28
N ALA A 38 -6.46 0.29 1.37
CA ALA A 38 -6.05 1.27 0.37
C ALA A 38 -7.25 2.06 -0.15
N ILE A 39 -6.98 3.25 -0.69
CA ILE A 39 -7.97 4.13 -1.29
C ILE A 39 -7.44 4.69 -2.61
N THR A 40 -8.35 4.88 -3.58
CA THR A 40 -8.08 5.62 -4.81
C THR A 40 -9.30 6.47 -5.19
N VAL A 41 -9.07 7.51 -5.99
CA VAL A 41 -10.10 8.45 -6.44
C VAL A 41 -10.35 8.22 -7.93
N ALA A 42 -11.61 8.02 -8.30
CA ALA A 42 -12.03 7.95 -9.69
C ALA A 42 -12.14 9.35 -10.32
N ALA A 43 -12.12 9.41 -11.65
CA ALA A 43 -12.20 10.67 -12.40
C ALA A 43 -13.49 11.47 -12.12
N ASP A 44 -14.57 10.80 -11.71
CA ASP A 44 -15.84 11.42 -11.31
C ASP A 44 -15.89 11.82 -9.82
N GLY A 45 -14.75 11.73 -9.14
CA GLY A 45 -14.58 12.08 -7.72
C GLY A 45 -15.07 11.01 -6.74
N LYS A 46 -15.56 9.87 -7.21
CA LYS A 46 -15.93 8.75 -6.33
C LYS A 46 -14.67 8.14 -5.71
N LEU A 47 -14.83 7.61 -4.51
CA LEU A 47 -13.76 6.95 -3.77
C LEU A 47 -13.95 5.44 -3.86
N LEU A 48 -12.86 4.74 -4.13
CA LEU A 48 -12.80 3.27 -4.15
C LEU A 48 -11.82 2.81 -3.08
N ILE A 49 -12.27 1.98 -2.17
CA ILE A 49 -11.50 1.50 -1.03
C ILE A 49 -11.35 -0.01 -1.13
N ALA A 50 -10.09 -0.49 -1.17
CA ALA A 50 -9.81 -1.91 -1.01
C ALA A 50 -9.86 -2.28 0.47
N ALA A 51 -10.57 -3.37 0.78
CA ALA A 51 -10.79 -3.79 2.14
C ALA A 51 -10.81 -5.31 2.31
N SER A 52 -10.74 -5.72 3.56
CA SER A 52 -11.04 -7.09 4.00
C SER A 52 -12.26 -7.04 4.90
N ALA A 53 -13.25 -7.88 4.65
CA ALA A 53 -14.47 -7.97 5.45
C ALA A 53 -14.74 -9.44 5.81
N GLY A 54 -14.60 -9.78 7.07
CA GLY A 54 -14.61 -11.18 7.52
C GLY A 54 -13.55 -12.02 6.81
N ASN A 55 -13.98 -13.02 6.06
CA ASN A 55 -13.10 -13.89 5.27
C ASN A 55 -13.03 -13.53 3.77
N LYS A 56 -13.54 -12.35 3.39
CA LYS A 56 -13.62 -11.92 1.99
C LYS A 56 -12.77 -10.68 1.76
N PHE A 57 -12.25 -10.53 0.55
CA PHE A 57 -11.85 -9.22 0.05
C PHE A 57 -13.10 -8.39 -0.29
N ALA A 58 -12.98 -7.07 -0.24
CA ALA A 58 -14.06 -6.16 -0.61
C ALA A 58 -13.52 -4.90 -1.32
N ILE A 59 -14.36 -4.33 -2.17
CA ILE A 59 -14.24 -2.96 -2.69
C ILE A 59 -15.46 -2.20 -2.20
N VAL A 60 -15.24 -1.12 -1.48
CA VAL A 60 -16.29 -0.17 -1.10
C VAL A 60 -16.22 1.02 -2.04
N ARG A 61 -17.37 1.47 -2.58
CA ARG A 61 -17.43 2.72 -3.32
C ARG A 61 -18.25 3.76 -2.56
N LEU A 62 -17.65 4.94 -2.39
CA LEU A 62 -18.30 6.12 -1.86
C LEU A 62 -18.55 7.13 -2.98
N LYS A 63 -19.61 7.90 -2.85
CA LYS A 63 -19.86 9.11 -3.64
C LYS A 63 -18.86 10.20 -3.26
N PRO A 64 -18.74 11.27 -4.08
CA PRO A 64 -17.79 12.36 -3.76
C PRO A 64 -18.05 13.04 -2.41
N ASP A 65 -19.26 12.97 -1.90
CA ASP A 65 -19.64 13.50 -0.57
C ASP A 65 -19.37 12.53 0.58
N GLY A 66 -18.73 11.40 0.33
CA GLY A 66 -18.42 10.38 1.33
C GLY A 66 -19.57 9.44 1.68
N THR A 67 -20.76 9.61 1.11
CA THR A 67 -21.86 8.66 1.34
C THR A 67 -21.64 7.38 0.53
N GLN A 68 -22.03 6.23 1.06
CA GLN A 68 -21.89 4.94 0.39
C GLN A 68 -22.71 4.91 -0.93
N ASP A 69 -22.08 4.55 -2.04
CA ASP A 69 -22.73 4.52 -3.35
C ASP A 69 -23.47 3.20 -3.55
N THR A 70 -24.71 3.14 -3.12
CA THR A 70 -25.54 1.93 -3.16
C THR A 70 -25.87 1.42 -4.58
N SER A 71 -25.52 2.20 -5.62
CA SER A 71 -25.62 1.75 -7.02
C SER A 71 -24.46 0.84 -7.45
N PHE A 72 -23.40 0.74 -6.62
CA PHE A 72 -22.25 -0.11 -6.89
C PHE A 72 -22.48 -1.50 -6.33
N SER A 73 -22.46 -2.52 -7.18
CA SER A 73 -22.66 -3.92 -6.79
C SER A 73 -23.84 -4.11 -5.82
N ARG A 74 -23.63 -4.75 -4.67
CA ARG A 74 -24.64 -4.89 -3.63
C ARG A 74 -24.40 -3.84 -2.53
N ASP A 75 -25.31 -2.89 -2.39
CA ASP A 75 -25.30 -1.87 -1.35
C ASP A 75 -23.97 -1.07 -1.23
N GLY A 76 -23.29 -0.85 -2.36
CA GLY A 76 -22.04 -0.10 -2.41
C GLY A 76 -20.77 -0.94 -2.16
N VAL A 77 -20.91 -2.27 -2.12
CA VAL A 77 -19.81 -3.19 -1.83
C VAL A 77 -19.75 -4.33 -2.85
N ALA A 78 -18.60 -4.45 -3.54
CA ALA A 78 -18.25 -5.66 -4.29
C ALA A 78 -17.34 -6.53 -3.43
N SER A 79 -17.63 -7.81 -3.27
CA SER A 79 -16.83 -8.70 -2.42
C SER A 79 -16.72 -10.10 -3.01
N GLY A 80 -15.67 -10.83 -2.60
CA GLY A 80 -15.42 -12.19 -3.06
C GLY A 80 -14.29 -12.87 -2.31
N VAL A 81 -13.91 -14.03 -2.84
CA VAL A 81 -12.74 -14.79 -2.37
C VAL A 81 -11.85 -15.13 -3.57
N PHE A 82 -10.54 -15.16 -3.37
CA PHE A 82 -9.61 -15.61 -4.42
C PHE A 82 -9.67 -17.12 -4.61
N ALA A 83 -9.88 -17.87 -3.52
CA ALA A 83 -10.05 -19.30 -3.59
C ALA A 83 -11.16 -19.73 -2.61
N GLN A 84 -12.02 -20.65 -3.06
CA GLN A 84 -13.14 -21.15 -2.24
C GLN A 84 -12.65 -21.86 -0.98
N GLY A 85 -13.26 -21.53 0.15
CA GLY A 85 -12.93 -22.11 1.46
C GLY A 85 -11.74 -21.46 2.16
N TYR A 86 -11.10 -20.44 1.56
CA TYR A 86 -9.93 -19.78 2.14
C TYR A 86 -10.20 -18.30 2.43
N LYS A 87 -9.62 -17.80 3.53
CA LYS A 87 -9.67 -16.37 3.90
C LYS A 87 -8.94 -15.56 2.84
N SER A 88 -9.59 -14.52 2.35
CA SER A 88 -9.07 -13.58 1.37
C SER A 88 -9.04 -12.17 1.95
N THR A 89 -8.02 -11.40 1.58
CA THR A 89 -7.85 -10.00 1.99
C THR A 89 -7.71 -9.12 0.76
N GLY A 90 -8.31 -7.93 0.76
CA GLY A 90 -8.09 -6.92 -0.26
C GLY A 90 -6.99 -5.96 0.19
N GLY A 91 -5.91 -5.85 -0.57
CA GLY A 91 -4.73 -5.05 -0.21
C GLY A 91 -4.64 -3.72 -0.95
N SER A 92 -4.80 -3.72 -2.26
CA SER A 92 -4.73 -2.49 -3.08
C SER A 92 -5.79 -2.49 -4.17
N ILE A 93 -6.06 -1.29 -4.71
CA ILE A 93 -7.03 -1.10 -5.78
C ILE A 93 -6.48 -0.11 -6.81
N SER A 94 -6.67 -0.42 -8.08
CA SER A 94 -6.32 0.42 -9.21
C SER A 94 -7.51 0.54 -10.17
N ILE A 95 -7.64 1.70 -10.79
CA ILE A 95 -8.58 1.92 -11.89
C ILE A 95 -7.79 1.76 -13.18
N LEU A 96 -8.20 0.82 -14.02
CA LEU A 96 -7.58 0.55 -15.31
C LEU A 96 -8.05 1.55 -16.37
N LYS A 97 -7.32 1.65 -17.49
CA LYS A 97 -7.69 2.54 -18.61
C LYS A 97 -9.05 2.23 -19.20
N SER A 98 -9.47 0.97 -19.12
CA SER A 98 -10.80 0.52 -19.52
C SER A 98 -11.92 1.05 -18.61
N GLY A 99 -11.59 1.60 -17.45
CA GLY A 99 -12.50 1.92 -16.37
C GLY A 99 -12.81 0.73 -15.45
N ASN A 100 -12.29 -0.47 -15.75
CA ASN A 100 -12.39 -1.60 -14.84
C ASN A 100 -11.56 -1.37 -13.57
N LEU A 101 -11.95 -2.06 -12.51
CA LEU A 101 -11.30 -1.98 -11.21
C LEU A 101 -10.48 -3.25 -10.99
N MET A 102 -9.21 -3.09 -10.65
CA MET A 102 -8.32 -4.18 -10.29
C MET A 102 -8.08 -4.16 -8.80
N LEU A 103 -8.61 -5.14 -8.08
CA LEU A 103 -8.27 -5.41 -6.71
C LEU A 103 -7.11 -6.40 -6.66
N GLN A 104 -6.10 -6.09 -5.90
CA GLN A 104 -5.03 -7.01 -5.57
C GLN A 104 -5.05 -7.31 -4.08
N GLY A 105 -4.84 -8.57 -3.72
CA GLY A 105 -4.86 -9.00 -2.35
C GLY A 105 -4.19 -10.35 -2.15
N SER A 106 -4.46 -10.96 -1.01
CA SER A 106 -3.86 -12.24 -0.63
C SER A 106 -4.91 -13.20 -0.11
N PHE A 107 -4.63 -14.49 -0.19
CA PHE A 107 -5.39 -15.52 0.51
C PHE A 107 -4.43 -16.52 1.15
N PHE A 108 -4.90 -17.23 2.16
CA PHE A 108 -4.11 -18.13 2.99
C PHE A 108 -4.69 -19.54 2.87
N LEU A 109 -3.88 -20.50 2.44
CA LEU A 109 -4.28 -21.92 2.36
C LEU A 109 -4.55 -22.54 3.74
N HIS A 110 -3.85 -22.05 4.76
CA HIS A 110 -4.09 -22.27 6.18
C HIS A 110 -3.40 -21.17 6.99
N GLU A 111 -3.68 -21.04 8.28
CA GLU A 111 -3.19 -19.90 9.10
C GLU A 111 -1.67 -19.77 9.21
N TYR A 112 -0.92 -20.81 8.89
CA TYR A 112 0.55 -20.81 8.88
C TYR A 112 1.14 -20.83 7.46
N ALA A 113 0.29 -20.84 6.42
CA ALA A 113 0.75 -20.82 5.04
C ALA A 113 1.25 -19.43 4.63
N GLN A 114 2.17 -19.41 3.67
CA GLN A 114 2.52 -18.19 2.99
C GLN A 114 1.31 -17.64 2.24
N PRO A 115 1.06 -16.33 2.33
CA PRO A 115 -0.02 -15.72 1.57
C PRO A 115 0.22 -15.89 0.08
N GLN A 116 -0.83 -16.27 -0.63
CA GLN A 116 -0.86 -16.35 -2.07
C GLN A 116 -1.42 -15.07 -2.63
N ARG A 117 -0.84 -14.58 -3.73
CA ARG A 117 -1.33 -13.38 -4.40
C ARG A 117 -2.55 -13.69 -5.25
N GLY A 118 -3.63 -12.91 -5.04
CA GLY A 118 -4.83 -12.93 -5.85
C GLY A 118 -5.08 -11.57 -6.51
N LEU A 119 -5.58 -11.61 -7.74
CA LEU A 119 -6.13 -10.46 -8.45
C LEU A 119 -7.62 -10.70 -8.69
N ALA A 120 -8.43 -9.67 -8.52
CA ALA A 120 -9.84 -9.71 -8.90
C ALA A 120 -10.17 -8.47 -9.74
N MET A 121 -10.75 -8.68 -10.91
CA MET A 121 -11.15 -7.62 -11.81
C MET A 121 -12.67 -7.43 -11.77
N PHE A 122 -13.07 -6.19 -11.63
CA PHE A 122 -14.47 -5.79 -11.61
C PHE A 122 -14.72 -4.72 -12.67
N ARG A 123 -15.93 -4.70 -13.22
CA ARG A 123 -16.42 -3.58 -14.01
C ARG A 123 -16.67 -2.36 -13.11
N ASN A 124 -16.81 -1.21 -13.72
CA ASN A 124 -17.06 0.04 -12.98
C ASN A 124 -18.35 0.02 -12.13
N ASP A 125 -19.30 -0.86 -12.45
CA ASP A 125 -20.53 -1.05 -11.67
C ASP A 125 -20.36 -2.00 -10.47
N GLY A 126 -19.16 -2.60 -10.30
CA GLY A 126 -18.84 -3.54 -9.22
C GLY A 126 -19.23 -5.00 -9.53
N THR A 127 -19.67 -5.31 -10.76
CA THR A 127 -19.85 -6.70 -11.20
C THR A 127 -18.50 -7.32 -11.60
N PRO A 128 -18.24 -8.61 -11.34
CA PRO A 128 -17.01 -9.27 -11.77
C PRO A 128 -16.80 -9.19 -13.29
N GLU A 129 -15.56 -8.91 -13.73
CA GLU A 129 -15.19 -9.01 -15.15
C GLU A 129 -14.83 -10.46 -15.47
N THR A 130 -15.83 -11.20 -15.94
CA THR A 130 -15.74 -12.67 -16.13
C THR A 130 -14.76 -13.10 -17.23
N ALA A 131 -14.35 -12.19 -18.11
CA ALA A 131 -13.32 -12.47 -19.12
C ALA A 131 -11.90 -12.50 -18.52
N PHE A 132 -11.72 -12.04 -17.28
CA PHE A 132 -10.44 -12.08 -16.57
C PHE A 132 -10.33 -13.35 -15.72
N GLY A 133 -9.40 -14.23 -16.02
CA GLY A 133 -9.16 -15.47 -15.30
C GLY A 133 -10.39 -16.36 -15.15
N VAL A 134 -10.65 -16.85 -13.96
CA VAL A 134 -11.84 -17.64 -13.65
C VAL A 134 -12.85 -16.77 -12.89
N ASN A 135 -13.95 -16.41 -13.56
CA ASN A 135 -15.00 -15.56 -13.00
C ASN A 135 -14.50 -14.21 -12.43
N GLY A 136 -13.54 -13.58 -13.10
CA GLY A 136 -12.96 -12.31 -12.68
C GLY A 136 -11.79 -12.44 -11.71
N VAL A 137 -11.29 -13.65 -11.44
CA VAL A 137 -10.22 -13.90 -10.45
C VAL A 137 -9.04 -14.65 -11.08
N VAL A 138 -7.83 -14.21 -10.73
CA VAL A 138 -6.56 -14.86 -11.07
C VAL A 138 -5.76 -15.09 -9.79
N ILE A 139 -5.24 -16.29 -9.61
CA ILE A 139 -4.23 -16.61 -8.62
C ILE A 139 -2.86 -16.46 -9.28
N VAL A 140 -2.06 -15.53 -8.75
CA VAL A 140 -0.75 -15.20 -9.31
C VAL A 140 0.30 -16.08 -8.65
N ASN A 141 0.57 -17.22 -9.25
CA ASN A 141 1.57 -18.16 -8.75
C ASN A 141 2.40 -18.75 -9.92
N PRO A 142 3.36 -17.96 -10.48
CA PRO A 142 4.17 -18.43 -11.59
C PRO A 142 5.18 -19.51 -11.19
N ILE A 143 5.47 -19.66 -9.88
CA ILE A 143 6.37 -20.67 -9.33
C ILE A 143 5.55 -21.53 -8.38
N PRO A 144 5.44 -22.85 -8.61
CA PRO A 144 4.78 -23.74 -7.67
C PRO A 144 5.43 -23.63 -6.28
N LEU A 145 4.60 -23.51 -5.24
CA LEU A 145 5.11 -23.52 -3.88
C LEU A 145 5.69 -24.90 -3.57
N PRO A 146 6.84 -24.99 -2.87
CA PRO A 146 7.31 -26.25 -2.35
C PRO A 146 6.28 -26.83 -1.40
N ALA A 147 6.06 -28.15 -1.47
CA ALA A 147 5.21 -28.85 -0.52
C ALA A 147 5.83 -28.69 0.89
N LEU A 148 5.13 -28.00 1.79
CA LEU A 148 5.57 -27.87 3.17
C LEU A 148 5.51 -29.23 3.85
N THR A 149 6.59 -29.62 4.52
CA THR A 149 6.60 -30.79 5.38
C THR A 149 5.83 -30.51 6.67
N SER A 150 5.27 -31.50 7.31
CA SER A 150 4.52 -31.38 8.57
C SER A 150 5.34 -30.71 9.70
N SER A 151 6.66 -30.83 9.67
CA SER A 151 7.58 -30.20 10.61
C SER A 151 7.79 -28.70 10.33
N GLU A 152 7.73 -28.25 9.08
CA GLU A 152 7.85 -26.84 8.70
C GLU A 152 6.57 -26.07 9.03
N VAL A 153 5.42 -26.70 8.94
CA VAL A 153 4.12 -26.16 9.38
C VAL A 153 4.11 -25.88 10.89
N ALA A 154 4.75 -26.75 11.68
CA ALA A 154 4.76 -26.65 13.14
C ALA A 154 5.71 -25.57 13.70
N LEU A 155 6.70 -25.09 12.92
CA LEU A 155 7.75 -24.18 13.36
C LEU A 155 7.67 -22.77 12.73
N GLY A 156 6.68 -22.52 11.85
CA GLY A 156 6.51 -21.22 11.22
C GLY A 156 6.16 -20.13 12.23
N PRO A 157 6.87 -18.98 12.27
CA PRO A 157 6.48 -17.88 13.11
C PRO A 157 5.09 -17.40 12.68
N LYS A 158 4.22 -17.10 13.66
CA LYS A 158 2.97 -16.35 13.44
C LYS A 158 3.34 -14.97 12.86
N ARG A 159 3.48 -14.88 11.57
CA ARG A 159 3.63 -13.59 10.89
C ARG A 159 2.26 -13.09 10.47
N THR A 160 1.59 -12.41 11.38
CA THR A 160 0.62 -11.39 11.04
C THR A 160 1.40 -10.15 10.59
N THR A 161 1.93 -10.17 9.40
CA THR A 161 2.54 -8.96 8.87
C THR A 161 1.48 -8.16 8.15
N ALA A 162 1.19 -6.97 8.66
CA ALA A 162 0.42 -5.93 7.97
C ALA A 162 1.02 -5.56 6.59
N SER A 163 2.16 -6.12 6.23
CA SER A 163 2.91 -5.86 5.00
C SER A 163 2.40 -6.58 3.76
N ASP A 164 1.43 -7.49 3.85
CA ASP A 164 0.84 -8.15 2.67
C ASP A 164 -0.10 -7.26 1.85
N HIS A 165 -0.32 -6.02 2.28
CA HIS A 165 -1.10 -5.02 1.53
C HIS A 165 -0.31 -4.36 0.39
N SER A 166 0.98 -4.64 0.32
CA SER A 166 1.91 -4.13 -0.65
C SER A 166 1.88 -4.98 -1.93
N GLY A 167 1.10 -4.62 -2.85
CA GLY A 167 1.12 -5.19 -4.17
C GLY A 167 0.45 -4.22 -5.14
N HIS A 168 1.09 -3.95 -6.25
CA HIS A 168 0.52 -3.10 -7.28
C HIS A 168 0.42 -3.90 -8.57
N ALA A 169 -0.73 -3.82 -9.21
CA ALA A 169 -0.90 -4.22 -10.59
C ALA A 169 -1.00 -2.96 -11.44
N ILE A 170 -0.19 -2.87 -12.47
CA ILE A 170 -0.14 -1.73 -13.40
C ILE A 170 -0.56 -2.21 -14.77
N GLU A 171 -1.56 -1.57 -15.38
CA GLU A 171 -1.92 -1.80 -16.76
C GLU A 171 -0.90 -1.14 -17.69
N LEU A 172 -0.39 -1.92 -18.63
CA LEU A 172 0.55 -1.49 -19.65
C LEU A 172 -0.17 -0.88 -20.86
N ALA A 173 0.60 -0.32 -21.79
CA ALA A 173 0.04 0.30 -22.99
C ALA A 173 -0.61 -0.72 -23.95
N ASP A 174 -0.15 -1.97 -23.90
CA ASP A 174 -0.63 -3.10 -24.71
C ASP A 174 -1.81 -3.86 -24.05
N GLY A 175 -2.31 -3.38 -22.91
CA GLY A 175 -3.40 -4.01 -22.16
C GLY A 175 -2.94 -5.17 -21.26
N ASN A 176 -1.66 -5.51 -21.26
CA ASN A 176 -1.10 -6.47 -20.31
C ASN A 176 -0.96 -5.84 -18.91
N LEU A 177 -0.74 -6.67 -17.92
CA LEU A 177 -0.58 -6.24 -16.52
C LEU A 177 0.85 -6.54 -16.05
N MET A 178 1.46 -5.58 -15.36
CA MET A 178 2.67 -5.81 -14.60
C MET A 178 2.30 -5.91 -13.11
N VAL A 179 2.66 -7.02 -12.48
CA VAL A 179 2.24 -7.37 -11.12
C VAL A 179 3.47 -7.58 -10.25
N LEU A 180 3.45 -6.99 -9.05
CA LEU A 180 4.44 -7.25 -8.02
C LEU A 180 3.91 -8.30 -7.04
N SER A 181 4.72 -9.29 -6.72
CA SER A 181 4.43 -10.31 -5.71
C SER A 181 5.70 -10.67 -4.95
N ASN A 182 5.57 -11.35 -3.83
CA ASN A 182 6.68 -11.95 -3.12
C ASN A 182 6.52 -13.47 -3.14
N HIS A 183 7.63 -14.18 -3.29
CA HIS A 183 7.67 -15.64 -3.28
C HIS A 183 8.69 -16.14 -2.28
N GLN A 184 8.32 -17.13 -1.50
CA GLN A 184 9.20 -17.78 -0.55
C GLN A 184 9.55 -19.19 -1.03
N TYR A 185 10.83 -19.42 -1.28
CA TYR A 185 11.36 -20.72 -1.71
C TYR A 185 11.61 -21.65 -0.50
N SER A 186 12.02 -21.07 0.63
CA SER A 186 12.25 -21.76 1.89
C SER A 186 12.14 -20.78 3.06
N PHE A 187 12.31 -21.25 4.28
CA PHE A 187 12.24 -20.39 5.48
C PHE A 187 13.17 -19.16 5.42
N ASN A 188 14.37 -19.33 4.85
CA ASN A 188 15.40 -18.28 4.78
C ASN A 188 15.61 -17.75 3.35
N ASP A 189 14.82 -18.18 2.37
CA ASP A 189 14.96 -17.77 0.99
C ASP A 189 13.64 -17.27 0.42
N GLN A 190 13.57 -15.97 0.21
CA GLN A 190 12.42 -15.29 -0.38
C GLN A 190 12.88 -14.20 -1.35
N CYS A 191 12.07 -13.87 -2.33
CA CYS A 191 12.33 -12.71 -3.18
C CYS A 191 11.06 -12.09 -3.73
N GLY A 192 11.16 -10.82 -4.11
CA GLY A 192 10.16 -10.18 -4.94
C GLY A 192 10.13 -10.80 -6.34
N LEU A 193 8.95 -10.81 -6.94
CA LEU A 193 8.72 -11.21 -8.33
C LEU A 193 8.05 -10.06 -9.08
N LEU A 194 8.61 -9.68 -10.22
CA LEU A 194 7.95 -8.85 -11.20
C LEU A 194 7.35 -9.78 -12.26
N ILE A 195 6.04 -9.82 -12.37
CA ILE A 195 5.28 -10.79 -13.14
C ILE A 195 4.51 -10.05 -14.24
N ARG A 196 4.52 -10.56 -15.46
CA ARG A 196 3.70 -10.01 -16.53
C ARG A 196 2.56 -10.96 -16.84
N LEU A 197 1.35 -10.43 -16.85
CA LEU A 197 0.14 -11.14 -17.25
C LEU A 197 -0.44 -10.51 -18.51
N GLN A 198 -1.08 -11.31 -19.33
CA GLN A 198 -1.93 -10.84 -20.42
C GLN A 198 -3.20 -10.18 -19.86
N GLY A 199 -3.89 -9.40 -20.66
CA GLY A 199 -5.11 -8.71 -20.24
C GLY A 199 -6.25 -9.63 -19.76
N ASN A 200 -6.23 -10.91 -20.14
CA ASN A 200 -7.15 -11.94 -19.66
C ASN A 200 -6.71 -12.61 -18.35
N GLY A 201 -5.53 -12.26 -17.83
CA GLY A 201 -4.96 -12.81 -16.60
C GLY A 201 -4.02 -14.00 -16.76
N ASP A 202 -3.82 -14.51 -17.99
CA ASP A 202 -2.85 -15.58 -18.25
C ASP A 202 -1.42 -15.05 -18.11
N LEU A 203 -0.50 -15.93 -17.74
CA LEU A 203 0.93 -15.59 -17.64
C LEU A 203 1.48 -15.27 -19.04
N ASP A 204 2.09 -14.09 -19.20
CA ASP A 204 2.75 -13.70 -20.44
C ASP A 204 4.16 -14.27 -20.52
N THR A 205 4.29 -15.46 -21.10
CA THR A 205 5.57 -16.17 -21.23
C THR A 205 6.55 -15.52 -22.22
N THR A 206 6.21 -14.41 -22.86
CA THR A 206 7.17 -13.63 -23.65
C THR A 206 8.06 -12.75 -22.78
N PHE A 207 7.69 -12.53 -21.52
CA PHE A 207 8.44 -11.79 -20.53
C PHE A 207 9.39 -12.69 -19.72
N GLY A 208 10.46 -12.13 -19.15
CA GLY A 208 11.34 -12.84 -18.23
C GLY A 208 12.02 -14.06 -18.82
N GLN A 209 12.53 -13.96 -20.07
CA GLN A 209 13.20 -15.05 -20.78
C GLN A 209 12.33 -16.30 -20.97
N GLY A 210 11.03 -16.11 -21.18
CA GLY A 210 10.10 -17.20 -21.40
C GLY A 210 9.37 -17.69 -20.14
N GLN A 211 9.65 -17.10 -18.98
CA GLN A 211 9.06 -17.57 -17.70
C GLN A 211 7.82 -16.77 -17.28
N GLY A 212 7.57 -15.59 -17.89
CA GLY A 212 6.49 -14.70 -17.51
C GLY A 212 6.76 -13.89 -16.24
N TYR A 213 7.93 -14.06 -15.62
CA TYR A 213 8.35 -13.32 -14.43
C TYR A 213 9.87 -13.16 -14.38
N VAL A 214 10.31 -12.22 -13.55
CA VAL A 214 11.72 -12.06 -13.14
C VAL A 214 11.81 -11.96 -11.63
N ALA A 215 12.83 -12.59 -11.05
CA ALA A 215 13.11 -12.49 -9.62
C ALA A 215 13.85 -11.19 -9.32
N ILE A 216 13.38 -10.48 -8.29
CA ILE A 216 13.99 -9.25 -7.79
C ILE A 216 14.94 -9.66 -6.66
N ARG A 217 16.23 -9.80 -6.97
CA ARG A 217 17.24 -10.21 -6.01
C ARG A 217 18.45 -9.30 -6.08
N TYR A 218 18.92 -8.86 -4.92
CA TYR A 218 20.21 -8.20 -4.80
C TYR A 218 21.27 -9.20 -4.37
N LEU A 219 22.17 -9.56 -5.29
CA LEU A 219 23.16 -10.64 -5.12
C LEU A 219 22.45 -11.95 -4.69
N ALA A 220 22.93 -12.60 -3.64
CA ALA A 220 22.34 -13.83 -3.08
C ALA A 220 21.39 -13.55 -1.89
N ASN A 221 21.07 -12.29 -1.60
CA ASN A 221 20.24 -11.96 -0.45
C ASN A 221 18.75 -12.10 -0.77
N SER A 222 17.99 -12.39 0.27
CA SER A 222 16.52 -12.33 0.22
C SER A 222 16.05 -10.88 0.06
N THR A 223 14.97 -10.70 -0.67
CA THR A 223 14.30 -9.40 -0.82
C THR A 223 12.82 -9.52 -0.48
N TRP A 224 12.26 -8.43 0.00
CA TRP A 224 10.82 -8.27 0.15
C TRP A 224 10.41 -6.97 -0.52
N THR A 225 9.39 -7.03 -1.36
CA THR A 225 8.97 -5.89 -2.18
C THR A 225 7.57 -5.44 -1.79
N GLY A 226 7.39 -4.11 -1.70
CA GLY A 226 6.17 -3.48 -1.21
C GLY A 226 5.52 -2.51 -2.19
N SER A 227 6.25 -1.92 -3.11
CA SER A 227 5.74 -0.92 -4.03
C SER A 227 6.29 -1.10 -5.43
N LEU A 228 5.45 -0.87 -6.42
CA LEU A 228 5.78 -0.88 -7.86
C LEU A 228 5.18 0.37 -8.48
N ILE A 229 5.99 1.13 -9.23
CA ILE A 229 5.51 2.19 -10.11
C ILE A 229 6.11 2.03 -11.51
N ARG A 230 5.37 2.48 -12.52
CA ARG A 230 5.88 2.66 -13.87
C ARG A 230 6.27 4.12 -14.04
N LEU A 231 7.52 4.36 -14.38
CA LEU A 231 8.05 5.70 -14.62
C LEU A 231 7.62 6.21 -16.00
N GLN A 232 7.68 7.53 -16.20
CA GLN A 232 7.33 8.18 -17.48
C GLN A 232 8.17 7.65 -18.65
N ASP A 233 9.42 7.26 -18.40
CA ASP A 233 10.31 6.65 -19.41
C ASP A 233 10.02 5.16 -19.68
N GLY A 234 8.99 4.61 -19.05
CA GLY A 234 8.52 3.24 -19.24
C GLY A 234 9.20 2.17 -18.40
N LYS A 235 10.21 2.52 -17.61
CA LYS A 235 10.86 1.62 -16.65
C LYS A 235 9.97 1.37 -15.42
N PHE A 236 10.32 0.36 -14.65
CA PHE A 236 9.63 -0.04 -13.43
C PHE A 236 10.55 0.19 -12.24
N ALA A 237 10.13 1.05 -11.32
CA ALA A 237 10.77 1.20 -10.02
C ALA A 237 10.02 0.35 -8.97
N ILE A 238 10.80 -0.38 -8.18
CA ILE A 238 10.29 -1.31 -7.17
C ILE A 238 10.98 -0.98 -5.85
N ALA A 239 10.22 -0.93 -4.78
CA ALA A 239 10.75 -0.67 -3.45
C ALA A 239 10.43 -1.78 -2.45
N GLY A 240 11.21 -1.79 -1.37
CA GLY A 240 11.10 -2.72 -0.27
C GLY A 240 12.37 -2.75 0.56
N TYR A 241 12.84 -3.95 0.87
CA TYR A 241 14.11 -4.15 1.58
C TYR A 241 14.88 -5.38 1.09
N VAL A 242 16.19 -5.35 1.33
CA VAL A 242 17.08 -6.51 1.24
C VAL A 242 17.31 -7.04 2.64
N SER A 243 17.07 -8.34 2.84
CA SER A 243 17.33 -9.03 4.10
C SER A 243 18.74 -9.59 4.12
N SER A 244 19.46 -9.37 5.21
CA SER A 244 20.79 -9.91 5.45
C SER A 244 20.89 -10.43 6.88
N ASN A 245 22.03 -11.04 7.23
CA ASN A 245 22.28 -11.54 8.58
C ASN A 245 22.36 -10.43 9.65
N VAL A 246 22.47 -9.16 9.23
CA VAL A 246 22.60 -8.00 10.12
C VAL A 246 21.34 -7.14 10.20
N GLY A 247 20.27 -7.51 9.47
CA GLY A 247 19.01 -6.79 9.47
C GLY A 247 18.42 -6.59 8.07
N TYR A 248 17.50 -5.64 7.96
CA TYR A 248 16.84 -5.25 6.72
C TYR A 248 17.35 -3.90 6.26
N ARG A 249 17.67 -3.80 5.00
CA ARG A 249 18.17 -2.58 4.38
C ARG A 249 17.20 -2.12 3.29
N ALA A 250 16.65 -0.93 3.45
CA ALA A 250 15.74 -0.32 2.50
C ALA A 250 16.37 -0.30 1.10
N MET A 251 15.56 -0.55 0.07
CA MET A 251 15.99 -0.58 -1.32
C MET A 251 15.00 0.08 -2.27
N ILE A 252 15.54 0.62 -3.36
CA ILE A 252 14.79 0.91 -4.60
C ILE A 252 15.53 0.17 -5.73
N ALA A 253 14.81 -0.63 -6.51
CA ALA A 253 15.33 -1.34 -7.66
C ALA A 253 14.70 -0.80 -8.95
N LEU A 254 15.46 -0.73 -10.04
CA LEU A 254 15.01 -0.23 -11.33
C LEU A 254 15.16 -1.30 -12.40
N PHE A 255 14.06 -1.59 -13.11
CA PHE A 255 13.99 -2.57 -14.19
C PHE A 255 13.50 -1.92 -15.49
N ASP A 256 14.00 -2.38 -16.63
CA ASP A 256 13.48 -1.98 -17.93
C ASP A 256 12.15 -2.69 -18.28
N ALA A 257 11.58 -2.35 -19.42
CA ALA A 257 10.31 -2.94 -19.87
C ALA A 257 10.40 -4.45 -20.18
N ALA A 258 11.59 -4.98 -20.38
CA ALA A 258 11.84 -6.42 -20.58
C ALA A 258 12.08 -7.18 -19.25
N GLY A 259 12.08 -6.46 -18.12
CA GLY A 259 12.34 -7.04 -16.80
C GLY A 259 13.81 -7.21 -16.47
N LYS A 260 14.72 -6.56 -17.22
CA LYS A 260 16.15 -6.58 -16.92
C LYS A 260 16.49 -5.45 -15.93
N PRO A 261 17.31 -5.71 -14.90
CA PRO A 261 17.81 -4.63 -14.04
C PRO A 261 18.58 -3.59 -14.85
N VAL A 262 18.32 -2.30 -14.56
CA VAL A 262 19.02 -1.17 -15.20
C VAL A 262 20.39 -1.02 -14.55
N SER A 263 21.44 -1.55 -15.16
CA SER A 263 22.78 -1.66 -14.57
C SER A 263 23.44 -0.32 -14.20
N SER A 264 23.00 0.79 -14.81
CA SER A 264 23.47 2.14 -14.48
C SER A 264 22.79 2.73 -13.23
N PHE A 265 21.76 2.08 -12.69
CA PHE A 265 21.05 2.54 -11.49
C PHE A 265 21.66 1.87 -10.26
N GLY A 266 22.25 2.69 -9.36
CA GLY A 266 22.88 2.21 -8.13
C GLY A 266 23.93 1.13 -8.36
N ASP A 267 23.85 0.06 -7.58
CA ASP A 267 24.65 -1.14 -7.79
C ASP A 267 23.83 -2.15 -8.61
N ASN A 268 24.13 -2.23 -9.92
CA ASN A 268 23.52 -3.20 -10.86
C ASN A 268 21.98 -3.22 -10.84
N GLY A 269 21.36 -2.05 -10.76
CA GLY A 269 19.90 -1.89 -10.76
C GLY A 269 19.30 -1.69 -9.38
N PHE A 270 20.10 -1.57 -8.32
CA PHE A 270 19.64 -1.42 -6.93
C PHE A 270 20.29 -0.22 -6.24
N ALA A 271 19.50 0.69 -5.72
CA ALA A 271 19.92 1.70 -4.75
C ALA A 271 19.58 1.20 -3.35
N LEU A 272 20.60 1.11 -2.49
CA LEU A 272 20.49 0.63 -1.12
C LEU A 272 20.81 1.77 -0.15
N PHE A 273 20.09 1.83 0.96
CA PHE A 273 20.17 2.94 1.91
C PHE A 273 20.85 2.48 3.20
N ASP A 274 22.19 2.55 3.22
CA ASP A 274 23.05 2.05 4.31
C ASP A 274 23.10 2.96 5.54
N HIS A 275 22.60 4.20 5.42
CA HIS A 275 22.64 5.20 6.50
C HIS A 275 21.38 5.25 7.35
N LEU A 276 20.46 4.32 7.11
CA LEU A 276 19.26 4.13 7.92
C LEU A 276 19.53 3.08 9.00
N ASP A 277 18.69 3.06 10.03
CA ASP A 277 18.76 2.03 11.07
C ASP A 277 18.66 0.61 10.50
N LYS A 278 19.08 -0.38 11.29
CA LYS A 278 19.24 -1.79 10.89
C LYS A 278 18.00 -2.45 10.31
N LEU A 279 16.79 -1.93 10.63
CA LEU A 279 15.52 -2.43 10.10
C LEU A 279 14.86 -1.31 9.31
N SER A 280 15.27 -1.10 8.06
CA SER A 280 14.70 -0.07 7.21
C SER A 280 14.01 -0.65 5.98
N GLN A 281 12.93 0.01 5.54
CA GLN A 281 12.14 -0.39 4.38
C GLN A 281 11.51 0.81 3.68
N ILE A 282 11.29 0.69 2.38
CA ILE A 282 10.46 1.61 1.61
C ILE A 282 9.12 0.96 1.29
N ASN A 283 8.05 1.59 1.74
CA ASN A 283 6.68 1.10 1.63
C ASN A 283 5.95 1.60 0.37
N LYS A 284 6.29 2.82 -0.08
CA LYS A 284 5.64 3.49 -1.20
C LYS A 284 6.65 4.21 -2.07
N LEU A 285 6.42 4.20 -3.38
CA LEU A 285 7.16 4.98 -4.36
C LEU A 285 6.26 6.02 -5.02
N VAL A 286 6.86 7.15 -5.35
CA VAL A 286 6.26 8.20 -6.16
C VAL A 286 7.31 8.73 -7.14
N GLU A 287 6.96 8.93 -8.40
CA GLU A 287 7.81 9.66 -9.36
C GLU A 287 7.58 11.16 -9.16
N MET A 288 8.64 11.89 -8.86
CA MET A 288 8.62 13.34 -8.69
C MET A 288 8.48 14.05 -10.04
N PRO A 289 7.98 15.31 -10.10
CA PRO A 289 7.83 16.05 -11.36
C PRO A 289 9.13 16.25 -12.13
N ASP A 290 10.27 16.29 -11.45
CA ASP A 290 11.63 16.39 -12.02
C ASP A 290 12.17 15.03 -12.52
N GLY A 291 11.41 13.97 -12.33
CA GLY A 291 11.73 12.61 -12.71
C GLY A 291 12.56 11.85 -11.69
N ASN A 292 12.88 12.41 -10.54
CA ASN A 292 13.48 11.67 -9.43
C ASN A 292 12.48 10.66 -8.84
N ILE A 293 12.98 9.70 -8.08
CA ILE A 293 12.17 8.65 -7.47
C ILE A 293 12.16 8.87 -5.95
N LEU A 294 10.99 9.22 -5.42
CA LEU A 294 10.77 9.37 -3.98
C LEU A 294 10.36 8.03 -3.40
N GLY A 295 11.09 7.58 -2.39
CA GLY A 295 10.75 6.46 -1.53
C GLY A 295 10.23 6.96 -0.18
N ILE A 296 9.08 6.43 0.24
CA ILE A 296 8.40 6.72 1.50
C ILE A 296 8.42 5.44 2.33
N GLY A 297 8.89 5.50 3.57
CA GLY A 297 9.05 4.29 4.37
C GLY A 297 9.38 4.56 5.83
N SER A 298 10.13 3.64 6.41
CA SER A 298 10.49 3.71 7.83
C SER A 298 11.86 3.09 8.10
N ALA A 299 12.43 3.52 9.21
CA ALA A 299 13.57 2.89 9.85
C ALA A 299 13.19 2.55 11.30
N THR A 300 13.69 1.43 11.82
CA THR A 300 13.40 0.96 13.17
C THR A 300 14.71 0.73 13.90
N SER A 301 14.86 1.40 15.03
CA SER A 301 16.03 1.28 15.89
C SER A 301 16.12 -0.07 16.62
N GLU A 302 17.22 -0.35 17.29
CA GLU A 302 17.40 -1.55 18.12
C GLU A 302 16.42 -1.62 19.30
N ASN A 303 15.89 -0.48 19.74
CA ASN A 303 14.87 -0.37 20.79
C ASN A 303 13.43 -0.42 20.26
N PHE A 304 13.25 -0.83 19.00
CA PHE A 304 11.95 -0.91 18.32
C PHE A 304 11.21 0.44 18.18
N VAL A 305 11.92 1.56 18.26
CA VAL A 305 11.37 2.88 17.96
C VAL A 305 11.43 3.12 16.45
N HIS A 306 10.29 3.47 15.89
CA HIS A 306 10.11 3.72 14.47
C HIS A 306 10.33 5.20 14.13
N THR A 307 10.94 5.45 13.01
CA THR A 307 11.14 6.78 12.44
C THR A 307 10.62 6.78 11.00
N GLY A 308 9.79 7.74 10.67
CA GLY A 308 9.36 7.96 9.29
C GLY A 308 10.53 8.38 8.41
N VAL A 309 10.60 7.84 7.19
CA VAL A 309 11.72 8.06 6.27
C VAL A 309 11.22 8.51 4.90
N LEU A 310 11.84 9.56 4.35
CA LEU A 310 11.78 9.89 2.93
C LEU A 310 13.19 9.80 2.34
N VAL A 311 13.32 9.14 1.20
CA VAL A 311 14.54 9.12 0.39
C VAL A 311 14.19 9.53 -1.04
N CYS A 312 15.00 10.37 -1.65
CA CYS A 312 14.82 10.72 -3.05
C CYS A 312 16.10 10.39 -3.82
N VAL A 313 15.96 9.66 -4.90
CA VAL A 313 17.08 9.28 -5.75
C VAL A 313 16.88 9.74 -7.19
N ASP A 314 17.99 10.09 -7.84
CA ASP A 314 18.04 10.42 -9.25
C ASP A 314 17.89 9.18 -10.15
N ARG A 315 17.93 9.36 -11.46
CA ARG A 315 17.83 8.28 -12.46
C ARG A 315 19.04 7.33 -12.46
N ASN A 316 20.09 7.63 -11.70
CA ASN A 316 21.25 6.77 -11.49
C ASN A 316 21.22 6.06 -10.13
N GLY A 317 20.15 6.24 -9.32
CA GLY A 317 20.02 5.63 -8.01
C GLY A 317 20.87 6.29 -6.91
N LYS A 318 21.36 7.50 -7.14
CA LYS A 318 22.06 8.31 -6.16
C LYS A 318 21.08 9.27 -5.48
N TYR A 319 21.34 9.64 -4.23
CA TYR A 319 20.55 10.68 -3.56
C TYR A 319 20.48 11.95 -4.41
N ALA A 320 19.27 12.44 -4.64
CA ALA A 320 19.01 13.67 -5.36
C ALA A 320 19.49 14.87 -4.52
N THR A 321 20.44 15.65 -5.05
CA THR A 321 21.07 16.74 -4.29
C THR A 321 20.13 17.87 -3.93
N ASP A 322 19.08 18.07 -4.75
CA ASP A 322 18.07 19.11 -4.54
C ASP A 322 16.97 18.67 -3.53
N PHE A 323 17.04 17.44 -3.05
CA PHE A 323 16.18 16.91 -2.00
C PHE A 323 16.97 16.73 -0.70
N ASN A 324 16.64 17.52 0.32
CA ASN A 324 17.28 17.50 1.64
C ASN A 324 18.82 17.45 1.58
N GLU A 325 19.41 18.23 0.69
CA GLU A 325 20.88 18.28 0.48
C GLU A 325 21.51 16.91 0.15
N GLY A 326 20.77 16.04 -0.54
CA GLY A 326 21.24 14.70 -0.88
C GLY A 326 21.27 13.73 0.31
N LYS A 327 20.37 13.90 1.28
CA LYS A 327 20.26 13.05 2.49
C LYS A 327 18.83 12.56 2.68
N PRO A 328 18.62 11.45 3.40
CA PRO A 328 17.28 11.05 3.84
C PRO A 328 16.64 12.13 4.74
N VAL A 329 15.32 12.29 4.63
CA VAL A 329 14.54 13.00 5.65
C VAL A 329 14.12 11.97 6.70
N LEU A 330 14.47 12.22 7.94
CA LEU A 330 14.09 11.40 9.09
C LEU A 330 13.08 12.18 9.93
N THR A 331 11.95 11.57 10.20
CA THR A 331 10.87 12.16 10.99
C THR A 331 10.66 11.33 12.26
N PRO A 332 11.39 11.63 13.32
CA PRO A 332 11.11 11.06 14.64
C PRO A 332 9.80 11.65 15.18
N TYR A 333 9.08 10.87 15.96
CA TYR A 333 7.85 11.32 16.62
C TYR A 333 7.91 10.92 18.11
N SER A 334 8.15 11.93 18.97
CA SER A 334 8.40 11.71 20.39
C SER A 334 7.14 11.50 21.23
N ASP A 335 5.98 11.90 20.69
CA ASP A 335 4.71 11.86 21.44
C ASP A 335 4.09 10.45 21.45
N ALA A 336 4.66 9.52 20.67
CA ALA A 336 4.33 8.10 20.75
C ALA A 336 5.57 7.27 21.12
N PRO A 337 5.47 6.35 22.10
CA PRO A 337 6.64 5.62 22.65
C PRO A 337 7.36 4.77 21.60
N PHE A 338 6.67 4.28 20.58
CA PHE A 338 7.26 3.50 19.50
C PHE A 338 7.35 4.27 18.16
N GLY A 339 7.08 5.59 18.17
CA GLY A 339 7.23 6.48 17.02
C GLY A 339 6.22 6.25 15.88
N ILE A 340 6.61 6.54 14.64
CA ILE A 340 5.77 6.46 13.44
C ILE A 340 6.48 5.73 12.29
N GLN A 341 5.67 5.09 11.42
CA GLN A 341 6.13 4.49 10.16
C GLN A 341 5.30 5.07 9.01
N TRP A 342 5.92 5.79 8.07
CA TRP A 342 5.19 6.21 6.89
C TRP A 342 4.73 5.00 6.08
N THR A 343 3.44 4.74 6.06
CA THR A 343 2.85 3.56 5.39
C THR A 343 2.42 3.85 3.98
N SER A 344 2.01 5.08 3.69
CA SER A 344 1.56 5.51 2.37
C SER A 344 1.85 6.99 2.16
N GLY A 345 1.77 7.43 0.90
CA GLY A 345 1.93 8.83 0.53
C GLY A 345 1.67 9.08 -0.95
N THR A 346 1.55 10.35 -1.29
CA THR A 346 1.31 10.83 -2.66
C THR A 346 1.82 12.25 -2.82
N LEU A 347 1.81 12.77 -4.05
CA LEU A 347 2.04 14.19 -4.30
C LEU A 347 0.73 14.96 -4.33
N ARG A 348 0.78 16.17 -3.82
CA ARG A 348 -0.26 17.19 -3.93
C ARG A 348 0.14 18.21 -4.99
N GLU A 349 -0.78 19.09 -5.39
CA GLU A 349 -0.52 20.22 -6.27
C GLU A 349 0.68 21.03 -5.78
N GLY A 350 1.51 21.53 -6.70
CA GLY A 350 2.76 22.21 -6.36
C GLY A 350 3.94 21.28 -6.02
N GLY A 351 3.77 19.95 -6.11
CA GLY A 351 4.82 18.97 -5.83
C GLY A 351 5.02 18.72 -4.35
N HIS A 352 4.12 19.20 -3.48
CA HIS A 352 4.16 18.88 -2.05
C HIS A 352 3.97 17.39 -1.83
N ILE A 353 4.70 16.83 -0.88
CA ILE A 353 4.66 15.41 -0.53
C ILE A 353 3.76 15.24 0.69
N LEU A 354 2.70 14.47 0.53
CA LEU A 354 1.85 14.05 1.63
C LEU A 354 2.16 12.62 2.01
N VAL A 355 2.27 12.37 3.30
CA VAL A 355 2.47 11.03 3.87
C VAL A 355 1.47 10.78 4.99
N VAL A 356 1.18 9.52 5.23
CA VAL A 356 0.29 9.09 6.31
C VAL A 356 0.89 7.91 7.06
N SER A 357 0.63 7.89 8.35
CA SER A 357 0.99 6.83 9.28
C SER A 357 -0.07 6.70 10.37
N SER A 358 0.15 5.73 11.25
CA SER A 358 -0.43 5.72 12.58
C SER A 358 0.68 5.74 13.60
N THR A 359 0.44 6.34 14.76
CA THR A 359 1.37 6.25 15.88
C THR A 359 1.41 4.81 16.39
N HIS A 360 2.51 4.45 17.01
CA HIS A 360 2.68 3.17 17.69
C HIS A 360 2.74 3.43 19.19
N GLY A 361 1.55 3.43 19.85
CA GLY A 361 1.37 3.55 21.29
C GLY A 361 1.23 2.20 21.99
N GLU A 362 1.19 2.19 23.32
CA GLU A 362 0.94 0.98 24.11
C GLU A 362 -0.57 0.65 24.19
N GLU A 363 -1.42 1.66 24.29
CA GLU A 363 -2.86 1.50 24.52
C GLU A 363 -3.73 2.14 23.43
N ASP A 364 -3.20 3.14 22.70
CA ASP A 364 -3.90 3.84 21.64
C ASP A 364 -2.99 4.12 20.42
N SER A 365 -3.60 4.42 19.29
CA SER A 365 -2.91 4.96 18.13
C SER A 365 -3.74 6.04 17.45
N GLU A 366 -3.06 7.03 16.92
CA GLU A 366 -3.62 8.17 16.20
C GLU A 366 -3.13 8.16 14.76
N ILE A 367 -3.90 8.76 13.87
CA ILE A 367 -3.48 8.93 12.48
C ILE A 367 -2.68 10.21 12.39
N VAL A 368 -1.50 10.10 11.80
CA VAL A 368 -0.58 11.20 11.54
C VAL A 368 -0.49 11.43 10.03
N ILE A 369 -0.80 12.65 9.60
CA ILE A 369 -0.61 13.10 8.22
C ILE A 369 0.45 14.20 8.25
N ALA A 370 1.50 14.08 7.43
CA ALA A 370 2.51 15.14 7.32
C ALA A 370 2.65 15.62 5.88
N GLN A 371 2.95 16.91 5.74
CA GLN A 371 3.27 17.52 4.46
C GLN A 371 4.71 18.00 4.44
N PHE A 372 5.39 17.71 3.33
CA PHE A 372 6.72 18.21 3.03
C PHE A 372 6.68 18.96 1.71
N LYS A 373 7.57 19.94 1.57
CA LYS A 373 7.82 20.61 0.29
C LYS A 373 8.52 19.67 -0.69
N SER A 374 8.57 20.03 -1.95
CA SER A 374 9.22 19.21 -2.99
C SER A 374 10.72 18.96 -2.74
N ASP A 375 11.36 19.81 -1.95
CA ASP A 375 12.77 19.67 -1.54
C ASP A 375 12.97 18.77 -0.29
N GLY A 376 11.89 18.20 0.25
CA GLY A 376 11.91 17.35 1.44
C GLY A 376 11.90 18.10 2.77
N SER A 377 11.92 19.42 2.79
CA SER A 377 11.75 20.20 4.03
C SER A 377 10.30 20.09 4.55
N PRO A 378 10.08 20.06 5.87
CA PRO A 378 8.72 20.10 6.43
C PRO A 378 7.97 21.35 5.96
N ASP A 379 6.73 21.18 5.54
CA ASP A 379 5.87 22.31 5.19
C ASP A 379 5.15 22.82 6.43
N ARG A 380 5.75 23.77 7.11
CA ARG A 380 5.25 24.29 8.39
C ARG A 380 3.97 25.11 8.28
N ASP A 381 3.56 25.45 7.06
CA ASP A 381 2.29 26.13 6.82
C ASP A 381 1.12 25.13 6.77
N PHE A 382 1.43 23.80 6.72
CA PHE A 382 0.45 22.75 6.81
C PHE A 382 0.17 22.38 8.28
N ALA A 383 -1.07 22.55 8.71
CA ALA A 383 -1.55 22.24 10.05
C ALA A 383 -0.62 22.80 11.18
N GLU A 384 -0.26 22.00 12.17
CA GLU A 384 0.64 22.38 13.23
C GLU A 384 2.06 21.89 12.94
N ASP A 385 2.96 22.81 12.60
CA ASP A 385 4.37 22.53 12.26
C ASP A 385 4.58 21.45 11.16
N GLY A 386 3.64 21.34 10.21
CA GLY A 386 3.72 20.39 9.10
C GLY A 386 3.07 19.03 9.37
N MET A 387 2.38 18.87 10.51
CA MET A 387 1.71 17.63 10.89
C MET A 387 0.27 17.87 11.33
N LEU A 388 -0.61 16.96 10.92
CA LEU A 388 -2.00 16.89 11.31
C LEU A 388 -2.25 15.57 12.05
N ILE A 389 -2.71 15.65 13.29
CA ILE A 389 -3.05 14.51 14.12
C ILE A 389 -4.55 14.33 14.14
N ILE A 390 -5.03 13.14 13.82
CA ILE A 390 -6.44 12.77 13.83
C ILE A 390 -6.63 11.58 14.77
N ASN A 391 -7.44 11.77 15.79
CA ASN A 391 -7.82 10.76 16.76
C ASN A 391 -9.34 10.58 16.70
N LEU A 392 -9.79 9.50 16.08
CA LEU A 392 -11.22 9.23 15.84
C LEU A 392 -11.87 8.50 17.03
N THR A 393 -11.10 7.61 17.65
CA THR A 393 -11.58 6.75 18.75
C THR A 393 -10.65 6.82 19.95
N SER A 394 -11.00 6.13 21.02
CA SER A 394 -10.18 6.10 22.24
C SER A 394 -9.26 4.87 22.31
N VAL A 395 -9.16 4.10 21.22
CA VAL A 395 -8.39 2.85 21.23
C VAL A 395 -7.34 2.88 20.11
N LEU A 396 -7.63 2.31 18.94
CA LEU A 396 -6.66 2.22 17.85
C LEU A 396 -7.27 2.78 16.56
N ASP A 397 -6.62 3.77 15.99
CA ASP A 397 -6.93 4.31 14.67
C ASP A 397 -5.76 4.06 13.72
N MET A 398 -5.99 3.24 12.70
CA MET A 398 -4.97 2.82 11.76
C MET A 398 -5.26 3.34 10.35
N ALA A 399 -4.33 4.08 9.77
CA ALA A 399 -4.41 4.51 8.39
C ALA A 399 -4.07 3.35 7.44
N GLY A 400 -4.98 3.04 6.51
CA GLY A 400 -4.76 2.09 5.43
C GLY A 400 -4.19 2.74 4.17
N GLY A 401 -4.55 4.00 3.91
CA GLY A 401 -4.04 4.75 2.78
C GLY A 401 -4.64 6.15 2.67
N LEU A 402 -4.01 6.97 1.84
CA LEU A 402 -4.49 8.33 1.56
C LEU A 402 -4.62 8.56 0.04
N ALA A 403 -5.50 9.48 -0.33
CA ALA A 403 -5.69 9.95 -1.69
C ALA A 403 -6.06 11.43 -1.69
N ILE A 404 -5.95 12.09 -2.84
CA ILE A 404 -6.36 13.48 -3.04
C ILE A 404 -7.62 13.51 -3.88
N GLN A 405 -8.67 14.12 -3.35
CA GLN A 405 -9.94 14.34 -4.01
C GLN A 405 -10.19 15.85 -4.13
N ASN A 406 -10.17 16.41 -5.35
CA ASN A 406 -10.34 17.86 -5.57
C ASN A 406 -9.44 18.71 -4.67
N ASN A 407 -8.17 18.36 -4.56
CA ASN A 407 -7.16 18.96 -3.70
C ASN A 407 -7.35 18.75 -2.17
N GLN A 408 -8.40 18.05 -1.73
CA GLN A 408 -8.62 17.70 -0.33
C GLN A 408 -8.03 16.33 0.00
N ILE A 409 -7.52 16.19 1.20
CA ILE A 409 -6.94 14.94 1.71
C ILE A 409 -8.06 14.01 2.15
N VAL A 410 -8.09 12.79 1.61
CA VAL A 410 -8.98 11.73 2.07
C VAL A 410 -8.13 10.55 2.55
N VAL A 411 -8.46 10.05 3.74
CA VAL A 411 -7.81 8.88 4.33
C VAL A 411 -8.84 7.79 4.54
N ALA A 412 -8.50 6.56 4.16
CA ALA A 412 -9.23 5.37 4.56
C ALA A 412 -8.41 4.56 5.56
N GLY A 413 -9.08 3.92 6.49
CA GLY A 413 -8.41 3.19 7.55
C GLY A 413 -9.37 2.35 8.38
N THR A 414 -8.89 1.94 9.54
CA THR A 414 -9.56 1.01 10.43
C THR A 414 -9.41 1.46 11.87
N SER A 415 -10.51 1.42 12.61
CA SER A 415 -10.50 1.68 14.05
C SER A 415 -10.96 0.45 14.83
N LEU A 416 -10.28 0.21 15.94
CA LEU A 416 -10.72 -0.74 16.95
C LEU A 416 -11.60 0.02 17.97
N LEU A 417 -12.88 -0.29 18.03
CA LEU A 417 -13.80 0.41 18.94
C LEU A 417 -13.86 -0.25 20.32
N HIS A 418 -13.81 -1.56 20.35
CA HIS A 418 -13.78 -2.43 21.53
C HIS A 418 -13.02 -3.69 21.17
N ALA A 419 -12.67 -4.53 22.14
CA ALA A 419 -11.85 -5.72 21.97
C ALA A 419 -12.25 -6.63 20.79
N ASP A 420 -13.51 -6.61 20.36
CA ASP A 420 -14.03 -7.48 19.29
C ASP A 420 -14.69 -6.72 18.13
N SER A 421 -14.61 -5.37 18.10
CA SER A 421 -15.27 -4.57 17.06
C SER A 421 -14.26 -3.73 16.27
N VAL A 422 -14.00 -4.16 15.05
CA VAL A 422 -13.08 -3.51 14.12
C VAL A 422 -13.89 -2.94 12.94
N LEU A 423 -13.86 -1.63 12.77
CA LEU A 423 -14.60 -0.95 11.70
C LEU A 423 -13.67 -0.18 10.77
N SER A 424 -13.99 -0.26 9.49
CA SER A 424 -13.35 0.55 8.46
C SER A 424 -14.01 1.93 8.35
N PHE A 425 -13.21 2.93 8.05
CA PHE A 425 -13.65 4.30 7.85
C PHE A 425 -13.02 4.96 6.62
N ALA A 426 -13.61 6.07 6.18
CA ALA A 426 -12.94 7.13 5.44
C ALA A 426 -13.30 8.48 6.04
N PHE A 427 -12.34 9.39 6.09
CA PHE A 427 -12.57 10.79 6.42
C PHE A 427 -11.94 11.70 5.36
N ARG A 428 -12.45 12.92 5.29
CA ARG A 428 -11.88 14.00 4.49
C ARG A 428 -11.45 15.14 5.39
N CYS A 429 -10.23 15.62 5.21
CA CYS A 429 -9.73 16.77 5.95
C CYS A 429 -10.39 18.07 5.47
N ALA A 430 -10.52 19.04 6.37
CA ALA A 430 -10.97 20.39 6.06
C ALA A 430 -9.97 21.11 5.13
N ASP A 431 -10.44 22.11 4.38
CA ASP A 431 -9.62 22.90 3.44
C ASP A 431 -8.70 23.94 4.12
N THR A 432 -8.61 23.94 5.43
CA THR A 432 -7.96 24.99 6.24
C THR A 432 -6.47 24.80 6.45
N PHE A 433 -5.81 23.91 5.65
CA PHE A 433 -4.37 23.64 5.78
C PHE A 433 -3.60 23.97 4.51
#